data_e676a90bb17c190981d456ca2499ca3e
#
_entry.id   e676a90bb17c190981d456ca2499ca3e
#
_cell.length_a   1.000
_cell.length_b   1.000
_cell.length_c   1.000
_cell.angle_alpha   90.00
_cell.angle_beta   90.00
_cell.angle_gamma   90.00
#
_symmetry.space_group_name_H-M   'P 1'
#
loop_
_entity.id
_entity.type
_entity.pdbx_description
1 polymer ?
#
loop_
_entity_poly.entity_id
_entity_poly.type
_entity_poly.pdbx_seq_one_letter_code
_entity_poly.pdbx_strand_id
1 'polypeptide(L)'
;MNPHQDPLWDRLSAFNFDDTGDALTFTQRLARENGWSLGFAQRIVEEYRRFLYLALRASHSVTPSDAVDQAWHLHLVYSRSYWDNLCAQVLQHRLHHGPTRGGQSEDDRFLDAYEATRDSYRRCFGSEPPADIWPEPEVRFAPQARWQRVDLAAHWY
;
A
#
# COMPACT_ATOMS: atom_id res chain seq x y z
N MET A 1 7.33 4.49 -19.17
CA MET A 1 6.00 5.02 -18.83
C MET A 1 6.24 6.26 -18.00
N ASN A 2 5.69 7.42 -18.37
CA ASN A 2 5.90 8.67 -17.62
C ASN A 2 4.59 9.04 -16.89
N PRO A 3 4.52 8.92 -15.56
CA PRO A 3 3.29 9.20 -14.81
C PRO A 3 2.80 10.64 -15.03
N HIS A 4 3.71 11.61 -15.16
CA HIS A 4 3.34 13.03 -15.34
C HIS A 4 2.62 13.34 -16.67
N GLN A 5 2.46 12.37 -17.54
CA GLN A 5 1.70 12.49 -18.81
C GLN A 5 0.50 11.53 -18.84
N ASP A 6 0.17 10.89 -17.72
CA ASP A 6 -0.91 9.91 -17.63
C ASP A 6 -2.09 10.49 -16.83
N PRO A 7 -3.28 10.63 -17.44
CA PRO A 7 -4.47 11.10 -16.74
C PRO A 7 -4.84 10.30 -15.48
N LEU A 8 -4.42 9.04 -15.38
CA LEU A 8 -4.60 8.27 -14.15
C LEU A 8 -3.79 8.87 -13.00
N TRP A 9 -2.54 9.29 -13.28
CA TRP A 9 -1.70 9.90 -12.26
C TRP A 9 -2.28 11.24 -11.78
N ASP A 10 -2.82 12.02 -12.69
CA ASP A 10 -3.48 13.29 -12.34
C ASP A 10 -4.67 13.06 -11.39
N ARG A 11 -5.52 12.06 -11.70
CA ARG A 11 -6.65 11.71 -10.82
C ARG A 11 -6.19 11.16 -9.47
N LEU A 12 -5.17 10.29 -9.47
CA LEU A 12 -4.59 9.75 -8.23
C LEU A 12 -3.96 10.85 -7.38
N SER A 13 -3.25 11.80 -7.99
CA SER A 13 -2.61 12.90 -7.28
C SER A 13 -3.62 13.85 -6.66
N ALA A 14 -4.77 14.04 -7.31
CA ALA A 14 -5.86 14.86 -6.81
C ALA A 14 -6.73 14.15 -5.75
N PHE A 15 -6.64 12.82 -5.63
CA PHE A 15 -7.46 12.08 -4.68
C PHE A 15 -7.00 12.34 -3.25
N ASN A 16 -7.93 12.76 -2.40
CA ASN A 16 -7.68 12.98 -0.97
C ASN A 16 -8.12 11.75 -0.18
N PHE A 17 -7.18 11.14 0.54
CA PHE A 17 -7.48 10.03 1.46
C PHE A 17 -8.06 10.51 2.78
N ASP A 18 -7.71 11.74 3.19
CA ASP A 18 -8.17 12.34 4.43
C ASP A 18 -9.43 13.18 4.21
N ASP A 19 -10.51 12.88 4.91
CA ASP A 19 -11.67 13.76 4.96
C ASP A 19 -11.42 14.84 6.00
N THR A 20 -11.51 16.09 5.60
CA THR A 20 -11.28 17.25 6.48
C THR A 20 -12.36 17.43 7.56
N GLY A 21 -13.50 16.73 7.43
CA GLY A 21 -14.58 16.71 8.41
C GLY A 21 -14.36 15.70 9.55
N ASP A 22 -13.44 14.76 9.38
CA ASP A 22 -13.20 13.72 10.37
C ASP A 22 -12.32 14.19 11.54
N ALA A 23 -12.75 13.90 12.76
CA ALA A 23 -11.94 14.14 13.97
C ALA A 23 -10.68 13.26 14.03
N LEU A 24 -10.68 12.13 13.32
CA LEU A 24 -9.56 11.23 13.12
C LEU A 24 -9.47 10.88 11.63
N THR A 25 -8.54 11.51 10.93
CA THR A 25 -8.39 11.30 9.49
C THR A 25 -7.84 9.90 9.16
N PHE A 26 -7.95 9.48 7.90
CA PHE A 26 -7.39 8.22 7.41
C PHE A 26 -5.89 8.08 7.78
N THR A 27 -5.10 9.10 7.47
CA THR A 27 -3.65 9.09 7.75
C THR A 27 -3.35 9.04 9.25
N GLN A 28 -4.10 9.74 10.08
CA GLN A 28 -3.96 9.68 11.54
C GLN A 28 -4.33 8.30 12.09
N ARG A 29 -5.38 7.68 11.56
CA ARG A 29 -5.77 6.32 11.93
C ARG A 29 -4.71 5.32 11.52
N LEU A 30 -4.17 5.43 10.31
CA LEU A 30 -3.08 4.59 9.81
C LEU A 30 -1.86 4.66 10.75
N ALA A 31 -1.46 5.87 11.13
CA ALA A 31 -0.36 6.09 12.07
C ALA A 31 -0.64 5.42 13.42
N ARG A 32 -1.83 5.64 13.99
CA ARG A 32 -2.22 5.11 15.30
C ARG A 32 -2.26 3.58 15.33
N GLU A 33 -2.87 2.96 14.33
CA GLU A 33 -3.06 1.51 14.30
C GLU A 33 -1.74 0.75 14.09
N ASN A 34 -0.74 1.39 13.49
CA ASN A 34 0.58 0.79 13.23
C ASN A 34 1.67 1.28 14.19
N GLY A 35 1.38 2.19 15.11
CA GLY A 35 2.40 2.77 15.99
C GLY A 35 3.41 3.64 15.25
N TRP A 36 3.03 4.25 14.14
CA TRP A 36 3.89 5.12 13.33
C TRP A 36 3.75 6.59 13.69
N SER A 37 4.80 7.36 13.41
CA SER A 37 4.67 8.82 13.43
C SER A 37 3.72 9.28 12.31
N LEU A 38 3.07 10.42 12.50
CA LEU A 38 2.20 10.99 11.47
C LEU A 38 2.97 11.26 10.17
N GLY A 39 4.19 11.78 10.26
CA GLY A 39 5.03 12.05 9.08
C GLY A 39 5.40 10.75 8.31
N PHE A 40 5.64 9.65 9.01
CA PHE A 40 5.86 8.36 8.35
C PHE A 40 4.58 7.86 7.66
N ALA A 41 3.44 7.93 8.33
CA ALA A 41 2.16 7.54 7.73
C ALA A 41 1.79 8.38 6.49
N GLN A 42 2.09 9.67 6.50
CA GLN A 42 1.93 10.54 5.32
C GLN A 42 2.76 10.04 4.14
N ARG A 43 4.02 9.66 4.37
CA ARG A 43 4.88 9.06 3.33
C ARG A 43 4.32 7.73 2.83
N ILE A 44 3.78 6.88 3.72
CA ILE A 44 3.11 5.62 3.34
C ILE A 44 1.91 5.88 2.43
N VAL A 45 1.09 6.88 2.71
CA VAL A 45 -0.06 7.25 1.86
C VAL A 45 0.40 7.66 0.45
N GLU A 46 1.51 8.39 0.34
CA GLU A 46 2.07 8.75 -0.98
C GLU A 46 2.64 7.52 -1.71
N GLU A 47 3.27 6.59 -0.99
CA GLU A 47 3.75 5.34 -1.58
C GLU A 47 2.59 4.40 -1.95
N TYR A 48 1.51 4.40 -1.21
CA TYR A 48 0.26 3.70 -1.56
C TYR A 48 -0.33 4.26 -2.86
N ARG A 49 -0.32 5.57 -3.05
CA ARG A 49 -0.73 6.24 -4.31
C ARG A 49 0.09 5.75 -5.50
N ARG A 50 1.41 5.65 -5.35
CA ARG A 50 2.33 5.12 -6.37
C ARG A 50 2.07 3.65 -6.64
N PHE A 51 1.84 2.86 -5.61
CA PHE A 51 1.46 1.45 -5.75
C PHE A 51 0.16 1.28 -6.56
N LEU A 52 -0.88 2.05 -6.26
CA LEU A 52 -2.14 2.04 -7.00
C LEU A 52 -1.92 2.35 -8.49
N TYR A 53 -1.03 3.27 -8.79
CA TYR A 53 -0.67 3.58 -10.18
C TYR A 53 0.01 2.37 -10.85
N LEU A 54 0.98 1.76 -10.21
CA LEU A 54 1.65 0.56 -10.73
C LEU A 54 0.68 -0.61 -10.90
N ALA A 55 -0.27 -0.79 -9.99
CA ALA A 55 -1.28 -1.84 -10.08
C ALA A 55 -2.13 -1.76 -11.35
N LEU A 56 -2.28 -0.57 -11.92
CA LEU A 56 -3.06 -0.33 -13.15
C LEU A 56 -2.20 -0.21 -14.41
N ARG A 57 -0.88 -0.03 -14.28
CA ARG A 57 0.00 0.27 -15.41
C ARG A 57 1.14 -0.73 -15.63
N ALA A 58 1.50 -1.50 -14.62
CA ALA A 58 2.47 -2.56 -14.81
C ALA A 58 1.89 -3.69 -15.68
N SER A 59 2.75 -4.29 -16.52
CA SER A 59 2.39 -5.44 -17.36
C SER A 59 2.48 -6.80 -16.64
N HIS A 60 2.63 -6.76 -15.32
CA HIS A 60 2.76 -7.92 -14.45
C HIS A 60 1.99 -7.69 -13.14
N SER A 61 1.77 -8.75 -12.38
CA SER A 61 1.21 -8.64 -11.03
C SER A 61 2.15 -7.84 -10.13
N VAL A 62 1.61 -6.88 -9.40
CA VAL A 62 2.36 -6.08 -8.44
C VAL A 62 2.06 -6.53 -7.01
N THR A 63 3.09 -6.48 -6.16
CA THR A 63 3.00 -6.82 -4.75
C THR A 63 3.43 -5.62 -3.93
N PRO A 64 2.63 -5.16 -2.95
CA PRO A 64 3.00 -4.03 -2.10
C PRO A 64 4.07 -4.42 -1.08
N SER A 65 4.78 -3.43 -0.56
CA SER A 65 5.51 -3.60 0.69
C SER A 65 4.54 -3.80 1.84
N ASP A 66 5.02 -4.30 2.98
CA ASP A 66 4.17 -4.50 4.16
C ASP A 66 3.52 -3.19 4.63
N ALA A 67 4.29 -2.12 4.69
CA ALA A 67 3.79 -0.81 5.10
C ALA A 67 2.72 -0.25 4.14
N VAL A 68 2.91 -0.40 2.83
CA VAL A 68 1.92 0.00 1.81
C VAL A 68 0.67 -0.87 1.89
N ASP A 69 0.83 -2.16 2.17
CA ASP A 69 -0.27 -3.11 2.34
C ASP A 69 -1.16 -2.74 3.54
N GLN A 70 -0.58 -2.25 4.65
CA GLN A 70 -1.34 -1.73 5.79
C GLN A 70 -2.24 -0.54 5.39
N ALA A 71 -1.76 0.35 4.54
CA ALA A 71 -2.59 1.44 4.02
C ALA A 71 -3.72 0.92 3.12
N TRP A 72 -3.44 -0.07 2.28
CA TRP A 72 -4.46 -0.69 1.43
C TRP A 72 -5.52 -1.42 2.25
N HIS A 73 -5.12 -2.23 3.23
CA HIS A 73 -6.04 -2.91 4.16
C HIS A 73 -6.94 -1.92 4.91
N LEU A 74 -6.37 -0.86 5.44
CA LEU A 74 -7.15 0.18 6.10
C LEU A 74 -8.15 0.83 5.14
N HIS A 75 -7.73 1.13 3.90
CA HIS A 75 -8.61 1.78 2.91
C HIS A 75 -9.79 0.89 2.51
N LEU A 76 -9.63 -0.43 2.49
CA LEU A 76 -10.73 -1.37 2.25
C LEU A 76 -11.83 -1.27 3.32
N VAL A 77 -11.48 -0.91 4.54
CA VAL A 77 -12.45 -0.67 5.64
C VAL A 77 -13.25 0.61 5.40
N TYR A 78 -12.64 1.61 4.76
CA TYR A 78 -13.33 2.82 4.27
C TYR A 78 -14.05 2.52 2.95
N SER A 79 -14.98 1.57 2.97
CA SER A 79 -15.53 0.93 1.78
C SER A 79 -16.15 1.90 0.75
N ARG A 80 -16.80 2.97 1.18
CA ARG A 80 -17.31 4.01 0.28
C ARG A 80 -16.18 4.78 -0.41
N SER A 81 -15.19 5.21 0.36
CA SER A 81 -13.99 5.87 -0.20
C SER A 81 -13.26 4.95 -1.18
N TYR A 82 -13.11 3.67 -0.83
CA TYR A 82 -12.43 2.70 -1.68
C TYR A 82 -13.22 2.35 -2.95
N TRP A 83 -14.48 1.91 -2.82
CA TRP A 83 -15.23 1.40 -3.96
C TRP A 83 -15.88 2.49 -4.79
N ASP A 84 -16.54 3.46 -4.16
CA ASP A 84 -17.34 4.44 -4.87
C ASP A 84 -16.49 5.62 -5.37
N ASN A 85 -15.45 6.01 -4.62
CA ASN A 85 -14.61 7.12 -5.00
C ASN A 85 -13.32 6.64 -5.70
N LEU A 86 -12.44 5.87 -5.01
CA LEU A 86 -11.17 5.46 -5.60
C LEU A 86 -11.38 4.55 -6.81
N CYS A 87 -12.02 3.40 -6.64
CA CYS A 87 -12.15 2.41 -7.72
C CYS A 87 -13.03 2.93 -8.86
N ALA A 88 -14.20 3.49 -8.56
CA ALA A 88 -15.16 3.90 -9.59
C ALA A 88 -14.73 5.18 -10.33
N GLN A 89 -14.25 6.19 -9.61
CA GLN A 89 -14.02 7.52 -10.19
C GLN A 89 -12.55 7.74 -10.57
N VAL A 90 -11.60 7.31 -9.73
CA VAL A 90 -10.17 7.57 -9.93
C VAL A 90 -9.52 6.50 -10.77
N LEU A 91 -9.57 5.24 -10.33
CA LEU A 91 -8.96 4.11 -11.04
C LEU A 91 -9.77 3.72 -12.29
N GLN A 92 -11.08 3.91 -12.25
CA GLN A 92 -12.04 3.42 -13.25
C GLN A 92 -11.89 1.90 -13.46
N HIS A 93 -11.51 1.22 -12.38
CA HIS A 93 -11.25 -0.20 -12.33
C HIS A 93 -11.51 -0.75 -10.92
N ARG A 94 -12.07 -1.94 -10.82
CA ARG A 94 -12.24 -2.64 -9.53
C ARG A 94 -10.94 -3.33 -9.16
N LEU A 95 -10.18 -2.75 -8.27
CA LEU A 95 -8.95 -3.33 -7.77
C LEU A 95 -9.26 -4.19 -6.53
N HIS A 96 -9.21 -5.50 -6.69
CA HIS A 96 -9.46 -6.45 -5.61
C HIS A 96 -8.17 -6.77 -4.85
N HIS A 97 -8.29 -6.86 -3.53
CA HIS A 97 -7.27 -7.38 -2.64
C HIS A 97 -7.73 -8.75 -2.14
N GLY A 98 -6.92 -9.77 -2.37
CA GLY A 98 -7.23 -11.13 -1.91
C GLY A 98 -6.18 -11.64 -0.94
N PRO A 99 -6.56 -12.52 0.00
CA PRO A 99 -5.60 -13.17 0.89
C PRO A 99 -4.69 -14.11 0.09
N THR A 100 -3.48 -14.32 0.60
CA THR A 100 -2.57 -15.34 0.09
C THR A 100 -3.15 -16.73 0.37
N ARG A 101 -2.92 -17.66 -0.53
CA ARG A 101 -3.32 -19.06 -0.33
C ARG A 101 -2.32 -19.83 0.52
N GLY A 102 -1.11 -19.28 0.71
CA GLY A 102 -0.01 -19.87 1.46
C GLY A 102 0.72 -21.00 0.72
N GLY A 103 1.92 -21.31 1.17
CA GLY A 103 2.77 -22.36 0.64
C GLY A 103 4.01 -21.83 -0.11
N GLN A 104 5.08 -22.67 -0.16
CA GLN A 104 6.40 -22.30 -0.68
C GLN A 104 6.34 -21.72 -2.12
N SER A 105 5.55 -22.33 -3.00
CA SER A 105 5.42 -21.85 -4.38
C SER A 105 4.72 -20.49 -4.50
N GLU A 106 3.92 -20.13 -3.52
CA GLU A 106 3.27 -18.82 -3.48
C GLU A 106 4.23 -17.77 -2.90
N ASP A 107 5.03 -18.14 -1.91
CA ASP A 107 6.07 -17.29 -1.34
C ASP A 107 7.10 -16.89 -2.41
N ASP A 108 7.57 -17.84 -3.23
CA ASP A 108 8.48 -17.56 -4.35
C ASP A 108 7.84 -16.62 -5.38
N ARG A 109 6.57 -16.83 -5.72
CA ARG A 109 5.84 -15.94 -6.63
C ARG A 109 5.67 -14.53 -6.07
N PHE A 110 5.47 -14.38 -4.76
CA PHE A 110 5.37 -13.06 -4.13
C PHE A 110 6.72 -12.36 -4.10
N LEU A 111 7.81 -13.09 -3.88
CA LEU A 111 9.17 -12.55 -3.97
C LEU A 111 9.43 -11.99 -5.36
N ASP A 112 9.23 -12.80 -6.40
CA ASP A 112 9.43 -12.39 -7.80
C ASP A 112 8.53 -11.19 -8.18
N ALA A 113 7.26 -11.21 -7.77
CA ALA A 113 6.33 -10.12 -8.03
C ALA A 113 6.72 -8.84 -7.28
N TYR A 114 7.27 -8.95 -6.08
CA TYR A 114 7.74 -7.80 -5.31
C TYR A 114 8.99 -7.16 -5.94
N GLU A 115 9.96 -7.98 -6.36
CA GLU A 115 11.14 -7.50 -7.11
C GLU A 115 10.73 -6.80 -8.41
N ALA A 116 9.85 -7.43 -9.19
CA ALA A 116 9.32 -6.84 -10.41
C ALA A 116 8.57 -5.52 -10.14
N THR A 117 7.89 -5.41 -8.99
CA THR A 117 7.22 -4.18 -8.57
C THR A 117 8.23 -3.06 -8.29
N ARG A 118 9.31 -3.34 -7.55
CA ARG A 118 10.38 -2.37 -7.29
C ARG A 118 11.08 -1.93 -8.57
N ASP A 119 11.29 -2.84 -9.51
CA ASP A 119 11.85 -2.51 -10.83
C ASP A 119 10.91 -1.62 -11.66
N SER A 120 9.62 -1.91 -11.61
CA SER A 120 8.61 -1.05 -12.26
C SER A 120 8.52 0.32 -11.61
N TYR A 121 8.69 0.40 -10.28
CA TYR A 121 8.78 1.66 -9.56
C TYR A 121 9.94 2.53 -10.08
N ARG A 122 11.16 1.96 -10.17
CA ARG A 122 12.35 2.65 -10.70
C ARG A 122 12.13 3.17 -12.11
N ARG A 123 11.62 2.31 -12.98
CA ARG A 123 11.35 2.68 -14.39
C ARG A 123 10.28 3.75 -14.52
N CYS A 124 9.28 3.72 -13.65
CA CYS A 124 8.13 4.59 -13.73
C CYS A 124 8.40 5.98 -13.12
N PHE A 125 8.97 6.00 -11.91
CA PHE A 125 9.16 7.24 -11.15
C PHE A 125 10.58 7.80 -11.24
N GLY A 126 11.51 7.11 -11.88
CA GLY A 126 12.88 7.57 -12.08
C GLY A 126 13.71 7.69 -10.80
N SER A 127 13.30 7.05 -9.72
CA SER A 127 13.96 7.07 -8.42
C SER A 127 13.90 5.71 -7.73
N GLU A 128 14.82 5.47 -6.80
CA GLU A 128 14.74 4.30 -5.94
C GLU A 128 13.51 4.39 -5.01
N PRO A 129 12.79 3.28 -4.82
CA PRO A 129 11.76 3.24 -3.79
C PRO A 129 12.38 3.44 -2.41
N PRO A 130 11.78 4.23 -1.51
CA PRO A 130 12.33 4.50 -0.18
C PRO A 130 12.55 3.20 0.60
N ALA A 131 13.77 2.90 1.01
CA ALA A 131 14.15 1.62 1.61
C ALA A 131 13.45 1.33 2.95
N ASP A 132 13.07 2.36 3.69
CA ASP A 132 12.33 2.24 4.95
C ASP A 132 10.84 1.91 4.75
N ILE A 133 10.32 2.08 3.52
CA ILE A 133 8.94 1.74 3.14
C ILE A 133 8.94 0.51 2.21
N TRP A 134 9.89 0.44 1.29
CA TRP A 134 10.09 -0.63 0.33
C TRP A 134 11.42 -1.34 0.60
N PRO A 135 11.54 -2.13 1.67
CA PRO A 135 12.80 -2.81 1.99
C PRO A 135 13.20 -3.78 0.87
N GLU A 136 14.47 -4.23 0.91
CA GLU A 136 14.93 -5.28 0.00
C GLU A 136 14.12 -6.57 0.19
N PRO A 137 13.96 -7.39 -0.86
CA PRO A 137 13.15 -8.60 -0.81
C PRO A 137 13.51 -9.53 0.36
N GLU A 138 14.81 -9.69 0.64
CA GLU A 138 15.30 -10.53 1.74
C GLU A 138 14.82 -10.05 3.11
N VAL A 139 14.67 -8.74 3.26
CA VAL A 139 14.15 -8.11 4.50
C VAL A 139 12.63 -8.23 4.54
N ARG A 140 11.96 -7.98 3.41
CA ARG A 140 10.48 -8.04 3.31
C ARG A 140 9.95 -9.43 3.63
N PHE A 141 10.63 -10.48 3.17
CA PHE A 141 10.22 -11.88 3.30
C PHE A 141 11.02 -12.66 4.36
N ALA A 142 11.90 -12.00 5.12
CA ALA A 142 12.54 -12.62 6.26
C ALA A 142 11.49 -13.16 7.25
N PRO A 143 11.78 -14.26 7.96
CA PRO A 143 10.93 -14.72 9.05
C PRO A 143 10.82 -13.62 10.11
N GLN A 144 9.77 -12.84 10.06
CA GLN A 144 9.54 -11.75 10.99
C GLN A 144 8.73 -12.22 12.19
N ALA A 145 8.95 -11.54 13.32
CA ALA A 145 8.04 -11.66 14.45
C ALA A 145 6.60 -11.41 13.95
N ARG A 146 5.73 -12.37 14.16
CA ARG A 146 4.32 -12.24 13.79
C ARG A 146 3.69 -11.17 14.64
N TRP A 147 3.23 -10.08 14.02
CA TRP A 147 2.42 -9.09 14.70
C TRP A 147 1.07 -9.72 15.03
N GLN A 148 0.75 -9.78 16.31
CA GLN A 148 -0.57 -10.14 16.76
C GLN A 148 -1.17 -8.93 17.46
N ARG A 149 -2.46 -8.68 17.20
CA ARG A 149 -3.21 -7.73 18.00
C ARG A 149 -3.49 -8.38 19.34
N VAL A 150 -2.88 -7.86 20.40
CA VAL A 150 -3.02 -8.36 21.76
C VAL A 150 -3.70 -7.27 22.59
N ASP A 151 -4.73 -7.65 23.33
CA ASP A 151 -5.26 -6.81 24.40
C ASP A 151 -4.30 -6.87 25.59
N LEU A 152 -3.48 -5.81 25.72
CA LEU A 152 -2.50 -5.73 26.79
C LEU A 152 -3.12 -5.72 28.18
N ALA A 153 -4.35 -5.25 28.33
CA ALA A 153 -5.06 -5.29 29.61
C ALA A 153 -5.48 -6.71 30.02
N ALA A 154 -5.74 -7.59 29.03
CA ALA A 154 -6.16 -8.97 29.25
C ALA A 154 -5.00 -9.97 29.29
N HIS A 155 -3.82 -9.62 28.75
CA HIS A 155 -2.71 -10.56 28.52
C HIS A 155 -1.36 -10.12 29.08
N TRP A 156 -1.35 -9.24 30.08
CA TRP A 156 -0.16 -8.98 30.89
C TRP A 156 0.04 -10.10 31.93
N TYR A 157 1.10 -10.85 31.73
CA TYR A 157 1.65 -11.77 32.73
C TYR A 157 2.96 -11.25 33.25
#